data_8cdee645a322a4d4d7d335a4c430660d
#
_entry.id   8cdee645a322a4d4d7d335a4c430660d
#
_cell.length_a   1.000
_cell.length_b   1.000
_cell.length_c   1.000
_cell.angle_alpha   90.00
_cell.angle_beta   90.00
_cell.angle_gamma   90.00
#
_symmetry.space_group_name_H-M   'P 1'
#
loop_
_entity.id
_entity.type
_entity.pdbx_description
1 polymer ?
#
loop_
_entity_poly.entity_id
_entity_poly.type
_entity_poly.pdbx_seq_one_letter_code
_entity_poly.pdbx_strand_id
1 'polypeptide(L)'
;MLSITDISVRIAGRLLIDHSSVQIVPGARVGFVGRNGVGKSTLFHAIRGDIPTESGSIALPPRWRIGSLAQEAPDGPESLINVVLKADLERDALLREAETAHDPHRIAEIQTRLVDIDAHSAPARAAAILSGLGFSTSDQARPCAEFSGGWRMRVALAATLFSAPDLLLLDEPTNYLDLEGTLWLENHLANYPRTV
;
A
#
# COMPACT_ATOMS: atom_id res chain seq x y z
N MET A 1 -3.31 -14.60 -10.32
CA MET A 1 -4.05 -14.90 -9.08
C MET A 1 -3.05 -15.21 -7.98
N LEU A 2 -3.34 -14.87 -6.74
CA LEU A 2 -2.58 -15.34 -5.57
C LEU A 2 -3.02 -16.78 -5.29
N SER A 3 -2.07 -17.70 -5.22
CA SER A 3 -2.32 -19.10 -4.89
C SER A 3 -1.51 -19.47 -3.64
N ILE A 4 -2.18 -19.91 -2.61
CA ILE A 4 -1.61 -20.47 -1.39
C ILE A 4 -1.97 -21.95 -1.39
N THR A 5 -0.96 -22.82 -1.29
CA THR A 5 -1.14 -24.27 -1.41
C THR A 5 -0.47 -24.97 -0.23
N ASP A 6 -1.28 -25.57 0.61
CA ASP A 6 -0.87 -26.47 1.72
C ASP A 6 0.20 -25.86 2.65
N ILE A 7 0.08 -24.56 2.95
CA ILE A 7 1.08 -23.89 3.78
C ILE A 7 0.89 -24.21 5.26
N SER A 8 2.03 -24.39 5.94
CA SER A 8 2.11 -24.36 7.39
C SER A 8 3.12 -23.29 7.82
N VAL A 9 2.78 -22.50 8.83
CA VAL A 9 3.63 -21.44 9.37
C VAL A 9 3.71 -21.51 10.88
N ARG A 10 4.93 -21.53 11.40
CA ARG A 10 5.23 -21.55 12.82
C ARG A 10 6.02 -20.32 13.25
N ILE A 11 5.64 -19.73 14.37
CA ILE A 11 6.35 -18.61 14.97
C ILE A 11 6.69 -18.97 16.43
N ALA A 12 7.96 -18.85 16.81
CA ALA A 12 8.44 -19.14 18.16
C ALA A 12 7.96 -20.51 18.70
N GLY A 13 7.99 -21.55 17.85
CA GLY A 13 7.58 -22.90 18.20
C GLY A 13 6.06 -23.16 18.14
N ARG A 14 5.22 -22.14 17.98
CA ARG A 14 3.76 -22.28 17.89
C ARG A 14 3.30 -22.33 16.43
N LEU A 15 2.58 -23.38 16.08
CA LEU A 15 1.92 -23.51 14.77
C LEU A 15 0.73 -22.52 14.73
N LEU A 16 0.75 -21.59 13.80
CA LEU A 16 -0.27 -20.54 13.62
C LEU A 16 -1.14 -20.80 12.39
N ILE A 17 -0.55 -21.34 11.34
CA ILE A 17 -1.24 -21.72 10.10
C ILE A 17 -0.90 -23.19 9.86
N ASP A 18 -1.92 -24.02 9.60
CA ASP A 18 -1.77 -25.45 9.46
C ASP A 18 -2.45 -25.90 8.18
N HIS A 19 -1.67 -26.50 7.26
CA HIS A 19 -2.10 -27.12 6.00
C HIS A 19 -3.18 -26.32 5.26
N SER A 20 -2.99 -24.98 5.17
CA SER A 20 -4.00 -24.07 4.65
C SER A 20 -3.81 -23.80 3.15
N SER A 21 -4.92 -23.80 2.41
CA SER A 21 -4.93 -23.51 0.98
C SER A 21 -6.02 -22.52 0.63
N VAL A 22 -5.71 -21.57 -0.25
CA VAL A 22 -6.69 -20.61 -0.81
C VAL A 22 -6.20 -20.08 -2.17
N GLN A 23 -7.16 -19.82 -3.05
CA GLN A 23 -6.90 -19.14 -4.33
C GLN A 23 -7.69 -17.83 -4.39
N ILE A 24 -7.02 -16.74 -4.67
CA ILE A 24 -7.61 -15.40 -4.76
C ILE A 24 -7.41 -14.89 -6.19
N VAL A 25 -8.53 -14.70 -6.89
CA VAL A 25 -8.52 -14.21 -8.27
C VAL A 25 -8.17 -12.72 -8.33
N PRO A 26 -7.58 -12.23 -9.43
CA PRO A 26 -7.32 -10.79 -9.60
C PRO A 26 -8.59 -9.96 -9.45
N GLY A 27 -8.49 -8.83 -8.75
CA GLY A 27 -9.61 -7.94 -8.50
C GLY A 27 -10.56 -8.37 -7.39
N ALA A 28 -10.30 -9.50 -6.72
CA ALA A 28 -11.10 -9.93 -5.57
C ALA A 28 -10.89 -8.99 -4.35
N ARG A 29 -11.94 -8.85 -3.56
CA ARG A 29 -11.91 -8.23 -2.24
C ARG A 29 -12.18 -9.31 -1.20
N VAL A 30 -11.19 -9.56 -0.35
CA VAL A 30 -11.20 -10.68 0.59
C VAL A 30 -11.10 -10.16 2.02
N GLY A 31 -12.15 -10.38 2.80
CA GLY A 31 -12.12 -10.15 4.24
C GLY A 31 -11.54 -11.35 4.98
N PHE A 32 -10.40 -11.15 5.64
CA PHE A 32 -9.78 -12.17 6.46
C PHE A 32 -10.11 -11.93 7.94
N VAL A 33 -11.03 -12.71 8.48
CA VAL A 33 -11.56 -12.53 9.84
C VAL A 33 -11.08 -13.62 10.78
N GLY A 34 -10.86 -13.26 12.04
CA GLY A 34 -10.41 -14.17 13.08
C GLY A 34 -10.06 -13.43 14.37
N ARG A 35 -9.96 -14.16 15.48
CA ARG A 35 -9.58 -13.60 16.80
C ARG A 35 -8.17 -13.02 16.74
N ASN A 36 -7.88 -12.05 17.64
CA ASN A 36 -6.53 -11.53 17.78
C ASN A 36 -5.55 -12.63 18.18
N GLY A 37 -4.32 -12.60 17.59
CA GLY A 37 -3.29 -13.61 17.82
C GLY A 37 -3.49 -14.95 17.10
N VAL A 38 -4.50 -15.09 16.21
CA VAL A 38 -4.76 -16.34 15.46
C VAL A 38 -3.83 -16.52 14.26
N GLY A 39 -3.04 -15.50 13.89
CA GLY A 39 -2.10 -15.58 12.75
C GLY A 39 -2.48 -14.74 11.53
N LYS A 40 -3.42 -13.77 11.65
CA LYS A 40 -3.80 -12.89 10.51
C LYS A 40 -2.58 -12.14 9.95
N SER A 41 -1.87 -11.38 10.77
CA SER A 41 -0.66 -10.66 10.38
C SER A 41 0.46 -11.60 9.93
N THR A 42 0.55 -12.81 10.53
CA THR A 42 1.51 -13.85 10.13
C THR A 42 1.29 -14.27 8.69
N LEU A 43 0.03 -14.45 8.26
CA LEU A 43 -0.28 -14.77 6.86
C LEU A 43 0.17 -13.64 5.92
N PHE A 44 -0.06 -12.38 6.28
CA PHE A 44 0.39 -11.25 5.47
C PHE A 44 1.91 -11.19 5.36
N HIS A 45 2.65 -11.45 6.46
CA HIS A 45 4.11 -11.57 6.42
C HIS A 45 4.58 -12.74 5.54
N ALA A 46 3.90 -13.89 5.58
CA ALA A 46 4.22 -15.02 4.70
C ALA A 46 3.96 -14.69 3.22
N ILE A 47 2.83 -14.02 2.90
CA ILE A 47 2.52 -13.57 1.52
C ILE A 47 3.58 -12.59 0.99
N ARG A 48 4.10 -11.70 1.82
CA ARG A 48 5.16 -10.76 1.46
C ARG A 48 6.54 -11.41 1.34
N GLY A 49 6.69 -12.65 1.87
CA GLY A 49 7.97 -13.34 1.94
C GLY A 49 8.87 -12.89 3.10
N ASP A 50 8.34 -12.16 4.08
CA ASP A 50 9.08 -11.72 5.27
C ASP A 50 9.40 -12.90 6.21
N ILE A 51 8.54 -13.92 6.20
CA ILE A 51 8.71 -15.15 6.96
C ILE A 51 8.56 -16.38 6.05
N PRO A 52 9.37 -17.42 6.22
CA PRO A 52 9.26 -18.63 5.44
C PRO A 52 8.05 -19.48 5.89
N THR A 53 7.51 -20.28 4.96
CA THR A 53 6.58 -21.36 5.26
C THR A 53 7.35 -22.61 5.64
N GLU A 54 6.85 -23.43 6.58
CA GLU A 54 7.42 -24.76 6.91
C GLU A 54 7.10 -25.78 5.82
N SER A 55 5.91 -25.69 5.23
CA SER A 55 5.45 -26.52 4.14
C SER A 55 4.64 -25.73 3.14
N GLY A 56 4.38 -26.31 1.98
CA GLY A 56 3.57 -25.74 0.93
C GLY A 56 4.23 -24.58 0.18
N SER A 57 3.43 -23.80 -0.53
CA SER A 57 3.95 -22.69 -1.33
C SER A 57 2.95 -21.55 -1.46
N ILE A 58 3.50 -20.33 -1.61
CA ILE A 58 2.75 -19.13 -1.95
C ILE A 58 3.23 -18.65 -3.32
N ALA A 59 2.33 -18.55 -4.29
CA ALA A 59 2.63 -18.11 -5.64
C ALA A 59 1.82 -16.85 -5.98
N LEU A 60 2.54 -15.83 -6.46
CA LEU A 60 1.98 -14.57 -6.97
C LEU A 60 2.32 -14.44 -8.46
N PRO A 61 1.50 -13.78 -9.27
CA PRO A 61 1.88 -13.45 -10.63
C PRO A 61 3.21 -12.66 -10.65
N PRO A 62 4.09 -12.95 -11.62
CA PRO A 62 5.33 -12.19 -11.76
C PRO A 62 5.00 -10.70 -11.96
N ARG A 63 5.80 -9.83 -11.33
CA ARG A 63 5.69 -8.37 -11.36
C ARG A 63 4.52 -7.76 -10.57
N TRP A 64 3.73 -8.55 -9.84
CA TRP A 64 2.76 -7.96 -8.92
C TRP A 64 3.47 -7.19 -7.82
N ARG A 65 3.04 -5.94 -7.63
CA ARG A 65 3.47 -5.12 -6.51
C ARG A 65 2.55 -5.40 -5.33
N ILE A 66 3.16 -5.73 -4.19
CA ILE A 66 2.43 -5.90 -2.93
C ILE A 66 2.54 -4.58 -2.17
N GLY A 67 1.41 -4.02 -1.78
CA GLY A 67 1.32 -2.89 -0.86
C GLY A 67 0.80 -3.36 0.48
N SER A 68 1.44 -2.92 1.53
CA SER A 68 0.97 -3.14 2.90
C SER A 68 1.21 -1.88 3.73
N LEU A 69 0.38 -1.68 4.76
CA LEU A 69 0.59 -0.58 5.68
C LEU A 69 1.95 -0.75 6.36
N ALA A 70 2.78 0.29 6.32
CA ALA A 70 4.05 0.30 7.03
C ALA A 70 3.82 0.20 8.54
N GLN A 71 4.70 -0.51 9.25
CA GLN A 71 4.64 -0.61 10.71
C GLN A 71 5.09 0.69 11.39
N GLU A 72 5.98 1.43 10.75
CA GLU A 72 6.46 2.72 11.24
C GLU A 72 5.76 3.85 10.49
N ALA A 73 5.28 4.82 11.25
CA ALA A 73 4.66 6.02 10.69
C ALA A 73 5.74 6.91 10.05
N PRO A 74 5.47 7.50 8.88
CA PRO A 74 6.40 8.46 8.29
C PRO A 74 6.65 9.63 9.24
N ASP A 75 7.87 10.17 9.20
CA ASP A 75 8.30 11.28 10.05
C ASP A 75 9.17 12.24 9.24
N GLY A 76 9.47 13.42 9.82
CA GLY A 76 10.37 14.37 9.22
C GLY A 76 9.72 15.64 8.69
N PRO A 77 10.52 16.51 8.03
CA PRO A 77 10.11 17.86 7.63
C PRO A 77 9.31 17.90 6.33
N GLU A 78 9.13 16.77 5.67
CA GLU A 78 8.44 16.68 4.40
C GLU A 78 6.92 16.84 4.57
N SER A 79 6.27 17.56 3.62
CA SER A 79 4.82 17.73 3.66
C SER A 79 4.08 16.43 3.41
N LEU A 80 2.87 16.31 3.98
CA LEU A 80 2.06 15.10 3.83
C LEU A 80 1.84 14.72 2.37
N ILE A 81 1.54 15.72 1.52
CA ILE A 81 1.31 15.48 0.09
C ILE A 81 2.56 14.91 -0.60
N ASN A 82 3.75 15.41 -0.26
CA ASN A 82 5.00 14.92 -0.84
C ASN A 82 5.34 13.51 -0.38
N VAL A 83 5.12 13.19 0.90
CA VAL A 83 5.27 11.82 1.43
C VAL A 83 4.39 10.85 0.63
N VAL A 84 3.14 11.20 0.36
CA VAL A 84 2.23 10.37 -0.43
C VAL A 84 2.69 10.26 -1.88
N LEU A 85 3.08 11.36 -2.52
CA LEU A 85 3.51 11.37 -3.93
C LEU A 85 4.76 10.50 -4.17
N LYS A 86 5.68 10.45 -3.23
CA LYS A 86 6.90 9.61 -3.30
C LYS A 86 6.62 8.11 -3.21
N ALA A 87 5.44 7.70 -2.77
CA ALA A 87 5.06 6.29 -2.75
C ALA A 87 4.88 5.69 -4.16
N ASP A 88 4.68 6.52 -5.19
CA ASP A 88 4.78 6.11 -6.59
C ASP A 88 6.25 6.18 -7.04
N LEU A 89 6.98 5.10 -6.80
CA LEU A 89 8.43 5.01 -7.03
C LEU A 89 8.79 5.20 -8.51
N GLU A 90 7.96 4.74 -9.45
CA GLU A 90 8.21 4.90 -10.87
C GLU A 90 8.11 6.38 -11.27
N ARG A 91 7.05 7.05 -10.85
CA ARG A 91 6.86 8.48 -11.08
C ARG A 91 7.98 9.30 -10.47
N ASP A 92 8.34 9.03 -9.22
CA ASP A 92 9.40 9.76 -8.50
C ASP A 92 10.75 9.58 -9.18
N ALA A 93 11.09 8.37 -9.62
CA ALA A 93 12.32 8.10 -10.36
C ALA A 93 12.37 8.82 -11.71
N LEU A 94 11.27 8.78 -12.47
CA LEU A 94 11.19 9.46 -13.77
C LEU A 94 11.31 10.98 -13.65
N LEU A 95 10.68 11.58 -12.63
CA LEU A 95 10.79 13.02 -12.39
C LEU A 95 12.21 13.44 -12.02
N ARG A 96 12.89 12.68 -11.14
CA ARG A 96 14.29 12.97 -10.80
C ARG A 96 15.22 12.80 -12.01
N GLU A 97 15.01 11.77 -12.81
CA GLU A 97 15.78 11.58 -14.03
C GLU A 97 15.58 12.72 -15.04
N ALA A 98 14.33 13.20 -15.17
CA ALA A 98 14.00 14.33 -16.05
C ALA A 98 14.76 15.62 -15.70
N GLU A 99 15.08 15.85 -14.42
CA GLU A 99 15.84 17.02 -13.96
C GLU A 99 17.31 17.01 -14.45
N THR A 100 17.88 15.83 -14.72
CA THR A 100 19.28 15.68 -15.06
C THR A 100 19.55 15.10 -16.46
N ALA A 101 18.49 14.67 -17.16
CA ALA A 101 18.62 14.13 -18.51
C ALA A 101 19.00 15.20 -19.53
N HIS A 102 20.00 14.91 -20.35
CA HIS A 102 20.48 15.80 -21.43
C HIS A 102 20.25 15.21 -22.83
N ASP A 103 20.03 13.89 -22.93
CA ASP A 103 19.75 13.23 -24.20
C ASP A 103 18.31 13.49 -24.64
N PRO A 104 18.07 14.09 -25.81
CA PRO A 104 16.71 14.38 -26.32
C PRO A 104 15.84 13.13 -26.46
N HIS A 105 16.42 12.00 -26.85
CA HIS A 105 15.66 10.74 -26.96
C HIS A 105 15.20 10.25 -25.59
N ARG A 106 16.10 10.29 -24.61
CA ARG A 106 15.76 9.88 -23.24
C ARG A 106 14.72 10.81 -22.61
N ILE A 107 14.83 12.12 -22.83
CA ILE A 107 13.82 13.08 -22.37
C ILE A 107 12.44 12.76 -22.97
N ALA A 108 12.36 12.47 -24.27
CA ALA A 108 11.11 12.10 -24.92
C ALA A 108 10.51 10.80 -24.35
N GLU A 109 11.34 9.79 -24.10
CA GLU A 109 10.91 8.53 -23.45
C GLU A 109 10.33 8.78 -22.05
N ILE A 110 11.03 9.58 -21.22
CA ILE A 110 10.57 9.94 -19.87
C ILE A 110 9.23 10.64 -19.94
N GLN A 111 9.07 11.65 -20.81
CA GLN A 111 7.83 12.39 -20.94
C GLN A 111 6.68 11.49 -21.43
N THR A 112 6.93 10.63 -22.39
CA THR A 112 5.94 9.64 -22.84
C THR A 112 5.51 8.75 -21.69
N ARG A 113 6.47 8.23 -20.92
CA ARG A 113 6.17 7.35 -19.79
C ARG A 113 5.40 8.06 -18.68
N LEU A 114 5.73 9.33 -18.37
CA LEU A 114 4.99 10.14 -17.41
C LEU A 114 3.52 10.36 -17.83
N VAL A 115 3.27 10.50 -19.14
CA VAL A 115 1.91 10.56 -19.68
C VAL A 115 1.20 9.22 -19.53
N ASP A 116 1.86 8.11 -19.87
CA ASP A 116 1.28 6.75 -19.80
C ASP A 116 0.83 6.36 -18.39
N ILE A 117 1.60 6.77 -17.37
CA ILE A 117 1.28 6.50 -15.96
C ILE A 117 0.38 7.56 -15.33
N ASP A 118 -0.12 8.51 -16.12
CA ASP A 118 -0.96 9.64 -15.66
C ASP A 118 -0.32 10.42 -14.49
N ALA A 119 0.99 10.72 -14.64
CA ALA A 119 1.77 11.39 -13.60
C ALA A 119 1.26 12.80 -13.30
N HIS A 120 0.60 13.46 -14.27
CA HIS A 120 0.08 14.83 -14.11
C HIS A 120 -1.13 14.89 -13.17
N SER A 121 -1.95 13.84 -13.08
CA SER A 121 -3.08 13.78 -12.15
C SER A 121 -2.67 13.35 -10.74
N ALA A 122 -1.43 12.88 -10.55
CA ALA A 122 -0.94 12.36 -9.29
C ALA A 122 -1.14 13.30 -8.08
N PRO A 123 -0.86 14.63 -8.17
CA PRO A 123 -1.11 15.53 -7.05
C PRO A 123 -2.59 15.59 -6.65
N ALA A 124 -3.49 15.62 -7.61
CA ALA A 124 -4.94 15.66 -7.35
C ALA A 124 -5.43 14.34 -6.72
N ARG A 125 -4.93 13.20 -7.20
CA ARG A 125 -5.24 11.87 -6.62
C ARG A 125 -4.74 11.75 -5.18
N ALA A 126 -3.48 12.16 -4.93
CA ALA A 126 -2.90 12.14 -3.59
C ALA A 126 -3.69 13.05 -2.62
N ALA A 127 -4.04 14.26 -3.06
CA ALA A 127 -4.84 15.20 -2.28
C ALA A 127 -6.23 14.65 -1.97
N ALA A 128 -6.89 13.99 -2.92
CA ALA A 128 -8.20 13.36 -2.73
C ALA A 128 -8.15 12.23 -1.69
N ILE A 129 -7.11 11.39 -1.72
CA ILE A 129 -6.91 10.31 -0.74
C ILE A 129 -6.67 10.90 0.66
N LEU A 130 -5.79 11.91 0.78
CA LEU A 130 -5.54 12.59 2.06
C LEU A 130 -6.81 13.24 2.61
N SER A 131 -7.59 13.91 1.77
CA SER A 131 -8.87 14.52 2.17
C SER A 131 -9.86 13.46 2.66
N GLY A 132 -9.94 12.32 2.00
CA GLY A 132 -10.79 11.21 2.42
C GLY A 132 -10.39 10.60 3.77
N LEU A 133 -9.11 10.70 4.13
CA LEU A 133 -8.58 10.25 5.42
C LEU A 133 -8.59 11.37 6.50
N GLY A 134 -9.25 12.49 6.23
CA GLY A 134 -9.52 13.55 7.20
C GLY A 134 -8.54 14.73 7.19
N PHE A 135 -7.60 14.82 6.23
CA PHE A 135 -6.66 15.94 6.14
C PHE A 135 -7.25 17.11 5.32
N SER A 136 -7.31 18.27 5.91
CA SER A 136 -7.67 19.48 5.17
C SER A 136 -6.60 19.86 4.13
N THR A 137 -6.95 20.69 3.15
CA THR A 137 -5.96 21.19 2.16
C THR A 137 -4.78 21.90 2.82
N SER A 138 -5.00 22.63 3.91
CA SER A 138 -3.92 23.29 4.66
C SER A 138 -3.03 22.27 5.38
N ASP A 139 -3.58 21.17 5.91
CA ASP A 139 -2.78 20.13 6.57
C ASP A 139 -1.86 19.41 5.59
N GLN A 140 -2.31 19.20 4.36
CA GLN A 140 -1.55 18.49 3.34
C GLN A 140 -0.21 19.15 3.00
N ALA A 141 -0.10 20.45 3.20
CA ALA A 141 1.14 21.22 2.98
C ALA A 141 2.07 21.24 4.20
N ARG A 142 1.62 20.77 5.37
CA ARG A 142 2.39 20.82 6.62
C ARG A 142 3.36 19.65 6.73
N PRO A 143 4.48 19.82 7.46
CA PRO A 143 5.44 18.74 7.76
C PRO A 143 4.79 17.56 8.48
N CYS A 144 5.21 16.34 8.11
CA CYS A 144 4.70 15.12 8.70
C CYS A 144 4.98 15.05 10.22
N ALA A 145 6.13 15.56 10.66
CA ALA A 145 6.54 15.60 12.06
C ALA A 145 5.60 16.40 12.98
N GLU A 146 4.78 17.31 12.42
CA GLU A 146 3.82 18.11 13.22
C GLU A 146 2.59 17.31 13.66
N PHE A 147 2.40 16.11 13.14
CA PHE A 147 1.23 15.28 13.40
C PHE A 147 1.51 14.19 14.42
N SER A 148 0.47 13.82 15.18
CA SER A 148 0.56 12.69 16.12
C SER A 148 0.78 11.36 15.39
N GLY A 149 1.28 10.34 16.11
CA GLY A 149 1.52 9.02 15.52
C GLY A 149 0.32 8.41 14.79
N GLY A 150 -0.88 8.55 15.32
CA GLY A 150 -2.12 8.08 14.67
C GLY A 150 -2.40 8.80 13.35
N TRP A 151 -2.22 10.12 13.30
CA TRP A 151 -2.36 10.90 12.08
C TRP A 151 -1.28 10.53 11.06
N ARG A 152 -0.03 10.32 11.50
CA ARG A 152 1.05 9.88 10.61
C ARG A 152 0.78 8.46 10.04
N MET A 153 0.12 7.58 10.80
CA MET A 153 -0.32 6.29 10.26
C MET A 153 -1.40 6.43 9.19
N ARG A 154 -2.29 7.44 9.28
CA ARG A 154 -3.21 7.77 8.17
C ARG A 154 -2.44 8.22 6.91
N VAL A 155 -1.32 8.95 7.06
CA VAL A 155 -0.44 9.31 5.93
C VAL A 155 0.21 8.07 5.32
N ALA A 156 0.68 7.12 6.13
CA ALA A 156 1.20 5.84 5.65
C ALA A 156 0.14 5.05 4.86
N LEU A 157 -1.10 5.05 5.35
CA LEU A 157 -2.24 4.45 4.63
C LEU A 157 -2.50 5.17 3.31
N ALA A 158 -2.51 6.52 3.30
CA ALA A 158 -2.65 7.32 2.08
C ALA A 158 -1.58 6.97 1.04
N ALA A 159 -0.32 6.88 1.45
CA ALA A 159 0.80 6.51 0.59
C ALA A 159 0.64 5.10 -0.01
N THR A 160 0.20 4.14 0.81
CA THR A 160 -0.07 2.76 0.36
C THR A 160 -1.20 2.71 -0.65
N LEU A 161 -2.30 3.41 -0.41
CA LEU A 161 -3.44 3.48 -1.34
C LEU A 161 -3.06 4.19 -2.64
N PHE A 162 -2.31 5.29 -2.54
CA PHE A 162 -1.86 6.08 -3.68
C PHE A 162 -0.93 5.30 -4.60
N SER A 163 -0.03 4.47 -4.07
CA SER A 163 0.87 3.63 -4.86
C SER A 163 0.15 2.58 -5.71
N ALA A 164 -1.14 2.38 -5.46
CA ALA A 164 -2.03 1.48 -6.19
C ALA A 164 -1.38 0.11 -6.51
N PRO A 165 -1.03 -0.70 -5.49
CA PRO A 165 -0.40 -2.00 -5.67
C PRO A 165 -1.37 -3.03 -6.31
N ASP A 166 -0.82 -4.10 -6.90
CA ASP A 166 -1.62 -5.17 -7.51
C ASP A 166 -2.28 -6.07 -6.47
N LEU A 167 -1.64 -6.20 -5.31
CA LEU A 167 -2.17 -6.83 -4.10
C LEU A 167 -2.02 -5.87 -2.92
N LEU A 168 -3.12 -5.43 -2.35
CA LEU A 168 -3.17 -4.56 -1.18
C LEU A 168 -3.49 -5.40 0.06
N LEU A 169 -2.58 -5.40 1.04
CA LEU A 169 -2.72 -6.10 2.31
C LEU A 169 -2.93 -5.09 3.43
N LEU A 170 -4.11 -5.07 4.03
CA LEU A 170 -4.47 -4.16 5.11
C LEU A 170 -4.75 -4.94 6.38
N ASP A 171 -3.91 -4.75 7.40
CA ASP A 171 -4.09 -5.33 8.72
C ASP A 171 -4.72 -4.29 9.65
N GLU A 172 -5.99 -4.51 10.02
CA GLU A 172 -6.78 -3.64 10.89
C GLU A 172 -6.68 -2.13 10.55
N PRO A 173 -6.90 -1.72 9.27
CA PRO A 173 -6.61 -0.36 8.81
C PRO A 173 -7.48 0.71 9.46
N THR A 174 -8.58 0.32 10.09
CA THR A 174 -9.52 1.24 10.77
C THR A 174 -9.06 1.68 12.16
N ASN A 175 -8.03 1.07 12.74
CA ASN A 175 -7.56 1.39 14.10
C ASN A 175 -7.13 2.86 14.28
N TYR A 176 -6.76 3.53 13.20
CA TYR A 176 -6.31 4.93 13.21
C TYR A 176 -7.34 5.89 12.61
N LEU A 177 -8.51 5.40 12.20
CA LEU A 177 -9.55 6.18 11.52
C LEU A 177 -10.70 6.49 12.47
N ASP A 178 -11.31 7.65 12.27
CA ASP A 178 -12.63 7.97 12.77
C ASP A 178 -13.72 7.35 11.86
N LEU A 179 -14.98 7.55 12.21
CA LEU A 179 -16.08 6.99 11.45
C LEU A 179 -16.11 7.47 10.00
N GLU A 180 -15.84 8.76 9.77
CA GLU A 180 -15.84 9.34 8.41
C GLU A 180 -14.73 8.77 7.55
N GLY A 181 -13.52 8.70 8.08
CA GLY A 181 -12.37 8.06 7.40
C GLY A 181 -12.60 6.57 7.15
N THR A 182 -13.25 5.86 8.06
CA THR A 182 -13.60 4.44 7.89
C THR A 182 -14.61 4.25 6.76
N LEU A 183 -15.67 5.04 6.70
CA LEU A 183 -16.69 4.98 5.64
C LEU A 183 -16.08 5.36 4.28
N TRP A 184 -15.20 6.35 4.26
CA TRP A 184 -14.48 6.70 3.04
C TRP A 184 -13.58 5.57 2.57
N LEU A 185 -12.80 4.94 3.49
CA LEU A 185 -11.92 3.82 3.15
C LEU A 185 -12.73 2.62 2.62
N GLU A 186 -13.86 2.29 3.24
CA GLU A 186 -14.76 1.23 2.77
C GLU A 186 -15.20 1.48 1.32
N ASN A 187 -15.66 2.70 1.02
CA ASN A 187 -16.05 3.07 -0.34
C ASN A 187 -14.88 3.04 -1.32
N HIS A 188 -13.71 3.52 -0.89
CA HIS A 188 -12.48 3.48 -1.70
C HIS A 188 -12.08 2.03 -2.05
N LEU A 189 -12.09 1.12 -1.06
CA LEU A 189 -11.75 -0.28 -1.26
C LEU A 189 -12.82 -1.02 -2.09
N ALA A 190 -14.10 -0.66 -1.95
CA ALA A 190 -15.17 -1.21 -2.78
C ALA A 190 -14.96 -0.91 -4.27
N ASN A 191 -14.36 0.23 -4.60
CA ASN A 191 -14.07 0.67 -5.96
C ASN A 191 -12.60 0.44 -6.39
N TYR A 192 -11.78 -0.16 -5.53
CA TYR A 192 -10.37 -0.40 -5.83
C TYR A 192 -10.23 -1.37 -7.02
N PRO A 193 -9.47 -1.02 -8.08
CA PRO A 193 -9.49 -1.79 -9.33
C PRO A 193 -8.70 -3.10 -9.28
N ARG A 194 -7.95 -3.33 -8.18
CA ARG A 194 -7.06 -4.49 -8.03
C ARG A 194 -7.45 -5.33 -6.81
N THR A 195 -6.62 -6.31 -6.42
CA THR A 195 -6.91 -7.25 -5.32
C THR A 195 -6.66 -6.62 -3.95
N VAL A 196 -7.58 -6.80 -3.02
CA VAL A 196 -7.49 -6.38 -1.62
C VAL A 196 -7.76 -7.57 -0.71
#